data_cee0d59513970186a2442635ec49d29e
#
_entry.id   cee0d59513970186a2442635ec49d29e
#
_cell.length_a   1.000
_cell.length_b   1.000
_cell.length_c   1.000
_cell.angle_alpha   90.00
_cell.angle_beta   90.00
_cell.angle_gamma   90.00
#
_symmetry.space_group_name_H-M   'P 1'
#
loop_
_entity.id
_entity.type
_entity.pdbx_description
1 polymer ?
#
loop_
_entity_poly.entity_id
_entity_poly.type
_entity_poly.pdbx_seq_one_letter_code
_entity_poly.pdbx_strand_id
1 'polypeptide(L)'
;MHLIEQATYYLEQVKICVATNDNAAEQASPVAAIMFLDNDFPDEIMEGPPSNRLTPQPVSKEQLMHHLISLKQEMDEAGIMIAESLFKGKTKHPGLGYFNAGEWLQFTEMHFRHHERQIKRINNFLQKNKYFR
;
A
#
# COMPACT_ATOMS: atom_id res chain seq x y z
N MET A 1 -10.65 -7.24 0.05
CA MET A 1 -10.13 -7.02 -1.33
C MET A 1 -9.54 -5.64 -1.57
N HIS A 2 -10.05 -4.58 -0.89
CA HIS A 2 -9.51 -3.22 -1.04
C HIS A 2 -7.98 -3.16 -0.88
N LEU A 3 -7.45 -3.75 0.20
CA LEU A 3 -6.01 -3.72 0.46
C LEU A 3 -5.21 -4.41 -0.64
N ILE A 4 -5.72 -5.53 -1.17
CA ILE A 4 -5.07 -6.27 -2.25
C ILE A 4 -5.09 -5.48 -3.55
N GLU A 5 -6.21 -4.86 -3.89
CA GLU A 5 -6.32 -4.03 -5.10
C GLU A 5 -5.38 -2.83 -5.04
N GLN A 6 -5.30 -2.16 -3.90
CA GLN A 6 -4.39 -1.02 -3.71
C GLN A 6 -2.93 -1.46 -3.81
N ALA A 7 -2.58 -2.57 -3.18
CA ALA A 7 -1.22 -3.11 -3.27
C ALA A 7 -0.85 -3.48 -4.71
N THR A 8 -1.77 -4.10 -5.44
CA THR A 8 -1.57 -4.42 -6.85
C THR A 8 -1.29 -3.17 -7.68
N TYR A 9 -2.05 -2.11 -7.44
CA TYR A 9 -1.83 -0.82 -8.10
C TYR A 9 -0.44 -0.25 -7.76
N TYR A 10 -0.04 -0.29 -6.49
CA TYR A 10 1.28 0.21 -6.08
C TYR A 10 2.42 -0.58 -6.71
N LEU A 11 2.28 -1.89 -6.82
CA LEU A 11 3.29 -2.75 -7.47
C LEU A 11 3.37 -2.51 -8.98
N GLU A 12 2.26 -2.18 -9.63
CA GLU A 12 2.28 -1.74 -11.03
C GLU A 12 3.10 -0.45 -11.19
N GLN A 13 2.99 0.48 -10.23
CA GLN A 13 3.77 1.70 -10.22
C GLN A 13 5.27 1.39 -10.06
N VAL A 14 5.63 0.42 -9.23
CA VAL A 14 7.03 -0.04 -9.11
C VAL A 14 7.58 -0.47 -10.47
N LYS A 15 6.80 -1.27 -11.20
CA LYS A 15 7.21 -1.75 -12.53
C LYS A 15 7.46 -0.60 -13.52
N ILE A 16 6.62 0.42 -13.49
CA ILE A 16 6.80 1.61 -14.33
C ILE A 16 8.08 2.35 -13.93
N CYS A 17 8.28 2.58 -12.64
CA CYS A 17 9.42 3.34 -12.14
C CYS A 17 10.77 2.67 -12.48
N VAL A 18 10.84 1.35 -12.44
CA VAL A 18 12.10 0.63 -12.74
C VAL A 18 12.40 0.55 -14.24
N ALA A 19 11.46 0.94 -15.09
CA ALA A 19 11.58 0.83 -16.54
C ALA A 19 11.90 2.16 -17.24
N THR A 20 11.83 3.29 -16.54
CA THR A 20 12.04 4.64 -17.10
C THR A 20 12.74 5.57 -16.13
N ASN A 21 13.19 6.71 -16.64
CA ASN A 21 13.67 7.85 -15.82
C ASN A 21 12.67 9.00 -15.80
N ASP A 22 11.43 8.76 -16.20
CA ASP A 22 10.40 9.79 -16.24
C ASP A 22 10.14 10.36 -14.85
N ASN A 23 10.04 11.68 -14.77
CA ASN A 23 9.78 12.41 -13.53
C ASN A 23 10.82 12.22 -12.42
N ALA A 24 12.04 11.80 -12.77
CA ALA A 24 13.09 11.52 -11.77
C ALA A 24 13.43 12.73 -10.89
N ALA A 25 13.22 13.96 -11.40
CA ALA A 25 13.48 15.19 -10.65
C ALA A 25 12.32 15.62 -9.74
N GLU A 26 11.16 15.00 -9.88
CA GLU A 26 9.99 15.29 -9.04
C GLU A 26 10.16 14.67 -7.65
N GLN A 27 9.35 15.13 -6.70
CA GLN A 27 9.45 14.68 -5.32
C GLN A 27 8.08 14.35 -4.73
N ALA A 28 8.10 13.55 -3.67
CA ALA A 28 6.92 13.32 -2.83
C ALA A 28 6.51 14.63 -2.14
N SER A 29 5.23 14.72 -1.77
CA SER A 29 4.75 15.89 -1.01
C SER A 29 5.44 15.96 0.36
N PRO A 30 5.45 17.13 1.03
CA PRO A 30 5.99 17.23 2.38
C PRO A 30 5.34 16.26 3.37
N VAL A 31 4.04 16.02 3.26
CA VAL A 31 3.33 15.06 4.11
C VAL A 31 3.85 13.64 3.85
N ALA A 32 3.97 13.25 2.59
CA ALA A 32 4.49 11.93 2.23
C ALA A 32 5.94 11.76 2.67
N ALA A 33 6.77 12.78 2.54
CA ALA A 33 8.16 12.75 2.98
C ALA A 33 8.28 12.43 4.47
N ILE A 34 7.40 13.02 5.29
CA ILE A 34 7.34 12.73 6.73
C ILE A 34 6.90 11.28 6.97
N MET A 35 5.89 10.81 6.23
CA MET A 35 5.43 9.42 6.35
C MET A 35 6.54 8.42 6.03
N PHE A 36 7.32 8.66 4.99
CA PHE A 36 8.46 7.80 4.64
C PHE A 36 9.57 7.85 5.67
N LEU A 37 9.85 9.03 6.21
CA LEU A 37 10.86 9.19 7.26
C LEU A 37 10.46 8.44 8.53
N ASP A 38 9.21 8.55 8.93
CA ASP A 38 8.65 7.84 10.08
C ASP A 38 8.43 6.34 9.79
N ASN A 39 8.43 5.98 8.52
CA ASN A 39 8.12 4.64 8.02
C ASN A 39 6.75 4.16 8.50
N ASP A 40 5.77 5.05 8.50
CA ASP A 40 4.42 4.74 8.97
C ASP A 40 3.40 5.77 8.47
N PHE A 41 2.14 5.34 8.41
CA PHE A 41 1.01 6.22 8.17
C PHE A 41 0.65 6.95 9.46
N PRO A 42 0.10 8.18 9.37
CA PRO A 42 -0.48 8.83 10.52
C PRO A 42 -1.54 7.95 11.18
N ASP A 43 -1.58 7.96 12.52
CA ASP A 43 -2.56 7.17 13.27
C ASP A 43 -3.90 7.90 13.34
N GLU A 44 -4.44 8.24 12.18
CA GLU A 44 -5.69 8.98 12.00
C GLU A 44 -6.68 8.15 11.21
N ILE A 45 -7.97 8.42 11.42
CA ILE A 45 -9.03 7.84 10.58
C ILE A 45 -8.99 8.59 9.25
N MET A 46 -8.64 7.89 8.18
CA MET A 46 -8.60 8.45 6.83
C MET A 46 -9.70 7.80 6.00
N GLU A 47 -10.54 8.63 5.38
CA GLU A 47 -11.52 8.12 4.43
C GLU A 47 -10.84 7.80 3.10
N GLY A 48 -11.10 6.60 2.59
CA GLY A 48 -10.67 6.23 1.25
C GLY A 48 -11.54 6.87 0.17
N PRO A 49 -11.14 6.76 -1.11
CA PRO A 49 -11.95 7.29 -2.20
C PRO A 49 -13.32 6.59 -2.27
N PRO A 50 -14.36 7.29 -2.78
CA PRO A 50 -15.70 6.67 -2.90
C PRO A 50 -15.73 5.36 -3.69
N SER A 51 -14.80 5.17 -4.60
CA SER A 51 -14.65 3.92 -5.36
C SER A 51 -14.40 2.70 -4.48
N ASN A 52 -13.94 2.87 -3.25
CA ASN A 52 -13.76 1.76 -2.31
C ASN A 52 -15.05 0.99 -2.04
N ARG A 53 -16.20 1.65 -2.16
CA ARG A 53 -17.51 1.00 -2.00
C ARG A 53 -17.82 0.00 -3.10
N LEU A 54 -17.14 0.13 -4.24
CA LEU A 54 -17.32 -0.72 -5.42
C LEU A 54 -16.33 -1.88 -5.44
N THR A 55 -15.42 -1.96 -4.47
CA THR A 55 -14.43 -3.02 -4.39
C THR A 55 -15.13 -4.36 -4.14
N PRO A 56 -14.94 -5.36 -5.03
CA PRO A 56 -15.55 -6.67 -4.83
C PRO A 56 -15.00 -7.35 -3.59
N GLN A 57 -15.85 -8.11 -2.93
CA GLN A 57 -15.43 -8.93 -1.79
C GLN A 57 -14.92 -10.28 -2.28
N PRO A 58 -14.02 -10.94 -1.55
CA PRO A 58 -13.56 -12.28 -1.93
C PRO A 58 -14.72 -13.28 -1.86
N VAL A 59 -14.74 -14.21 -2.81
CA VAL A 59 -15.76 -15.25 -2.88
C VAL A 59 -15.59 -16.25 -1.74
N SER A 60 -14.35 -16.47 -1.30
CA SER A 60 -14.04 -17.45 -0.26
C SER A 60 -12.76 -17.07 0.46
N LYS A 61 -12.55 -17.69 1.63
CA LYS A 61 -11.30 -17.58 2.38
C LYS A 61 -10.11 -18.11 1.57
N GLU A 62 -10.32 -19.19 0.82
CA GLU A 62 -9.29 -19.80 -0.03
C GLU A 62 -8.87 -18.85 -1.14
N GLN A 63 -9.82 -18.18 -1.78
CA GLN A 63 -9.52 -17.16 -2.79
C GLN A 63 -8.68 -16.02 -2.20
N LEU A 64 -9.07 -15.53 -1.03
CA LEU A 64 -8.34 -14.47 -0.34
C LEU A 64 -6.92 -14.90 -0.01
N MET A 65 -6.74 -16.10 0.52
CA MET A 65 -5.41 -16.64 0.84
C MET A 65 -4.54 -16.78 -0.41
N HIS A 66 -5.13 -17.24 -1.51
CA HIS A 66 -4.41 -17.35 -2.78
C HIS A 66 -3.91 -15.99 -3.26
N HIS A 67 -4.76 -14.97 -3.19
CA HIS A 67 -4.38 -13.59 -3.57
C HIS A 67 -3.27 -13.05 -2.67
N LEU A 68 -3.33 -13.31 -1.37
CA LEU A 68 -2.31 -12.82 -0.43
C LEU A 68 -0.95 -13.50 -0.67
N ILE A 69 -0.94 -14.80 -0.96
CA ILE A 69 0.29 -15.54 -1.28
C ILE A 69 0.90 -14.99 -2.58
N SER A 70 0.08 -14.79 -3.61
CA SER A 70 0.55 -14.22 -4.88
C SER A 70 1.11 -12.82 -4.70
N LEU A 71 0.45 -12.01 -3.88
CA LEU A 71 0.87 -10.64 -3.59
C LEU A 71 2.22 -10.60 -2.87
N LYS A 72 2.42 -11.48 -1.90
CA LYS A 72 3.70 -11.58 -1.20
C LYS A 72 4.84 -11.92 -2.17
N GLN A 73 4.59 -12.85 -3.07
CA GLN A 73 5.56 -13.21 -4.11
C GLN A 73 5.87 -12.03 -5.03
N GLU A 74 4.85 -11.28 -5.44
CA GLU A 74 5.02 -10.09 -6.28
C GLU A 74 5.81 -9.00 -5.56
N MET A 75 5.63 -8.83 -4.25
CA MET A 75 6.39 -7.88 -3.44
C MET A 75 7.87 -8.27 -3.37
N ASP A 76 8.17 -9.56 -3.19
CA ASP A 76 9.54 -10.06 -3.18
C ASP A 76 10.21 -9.82 -4.53
N GLU A 77 9.51 -10.10 -5.62
CA GLU A 77 9.98 -9.85 -6.98
C GLU A 77 10.23 -8.36 -7.23
N ALA A 78 9.34 -7.49 -6.73
CA ALA A 78 9.48 -6.04 -6.83
C ALA A 78 10.77 -5.56 -6.16
N GLY A 79 11.10 -6.09 -5.00
CA GLY A 79 12.36 -5.78 -4.31
C GLY A 79 13.58 -6.11 -5.15
N ILE A 80 13.56 -7.26 -5.83
CA ILE A 80 14.63 -7.68 -6.74
C ILE A 80 14.72 -6.75 -7.95
N MET A 81 13.58 -6.41 -8.56
CA MET A 81 13.52 -5.49 -9.70
C MET A 81 14.11 -4.13 -9.35
N ILE A 82 13.81 -3.59 -8.17
CA ILE A 82 14.35 -2.33 -7.69
C ILE A 82 15.88 -2.41 -7.54
N ALA A 83 16.36 -3.49 -6.94
CA ALA A 83 17.80 -3.68 -6.72
C ALA A 83 18.59 -3.79 -8.03
N GLU A 84 18.00 -4.35 -9.07
CA GLU A 84 18.64 -4.56 -10.36
C GLU A 84 18.48 -3.40 -11.34
N SER A 85 17.53 -2.50 -11.10
CA SER A 85 17.21 -1.41 -12.04
C SER A 85 18.28 -0.32 -12.05
N LEU A 86 18.61 0.16 -13.25
CA LEU A 86 19.44 1.33 -13.46
C LEU A 86 18.61 2.60 -13.65
N PHE A 87 17.29 2.47 -13.74
CA PHE A 87 16.38 3.59 -13.96
C PHE A 87 15.89 4.16 -12.62
N LYS A 88 15.56 5.46 -12.64
CA LYS A 88 15.15 6.21 -11.43
C LYS A 88 13.84 6.95 -11.65
N GLY A 89 12.93 6.36 -12.42
CA GLY A 89 11.63 6.93 -12.71
C GLY A 89 10.77 7.10 -11.48
N LYS A 90 9.82 8.01 -11.57
CA LYS A 90 8.81 8.24 -10.54
C LYS A 90 7.44 8.36 -11.19
N THR A 91 6.42 7.99 -10.44
CA THR A 91 5.03 8.18 -10.84
C THR A 91 4.27 8.92 -9.75
N LYS A 92 3.17 9.56 -10.14
CA LYS A 92 2.42 10.42 -9.25
C LYS A 92 1.40 9.62 -8.44
N HIS A 93 1.48 9.77 -7.12
CA HIS A 93 0.44 9.30 -6.21
C HIS A 93 -0.66 10.37 -6.13
N PRO A 94 -1.94 9.99 -6.24
CA PRO A 94 -3.03 10.97 -6.05
C PRO A 94 -2.99 11.60 -4.65
N GLY A 95 -2.63 12.87 -4.56
CA GLY A 95 -2.60 13.62 -3.32
C GLY A 95 -1.28 13.64 -2.55
N LEU A 96 -0.29 12.79 -2.89
CA LEU A 96 0.97 12.69 -2.13
C LEU A 96 2.24 12.98 -2.95
N GLY A 97 2.09 13.45 -4.18
CA GLY A 97 3.23 13.78 -5.04
C GLY A 97 3.81 12.56 -5.75
N TYR A 98 5.09 12.62 -6.08
CA TYR A 98 5.75 11.61 -6.92
C TYR A 98 6.59 10.67 -6.07
N PHE A 99 6.44 9.37 -6.31
CA PHE A 99 7.18 8.33 -5.63
C PHE A 99 8.11 7.58 -6.59
N ASN A 100 9.30 7.23 -6.14
CA ASN A 100 10.16 6.29 -6.84
C ASN A 100 9.74 4.84 -6.53
N ALA A 101 10.40 3.88 -7.17
CA ALA A 101 10.06 2.46 -7.00
C ALA A 101 10.17 2.00 -5.54
N GLY A 102 11.25 2.37 -4.85
CA GLY A 102 11.46 2.01 -3.45
C GLY A 102 10.41 2.61 -2.54
N GLU A 103 10.00 3.86 -2.81
CA GLU A 103 8.95 4.52 -2.05
C GLU A 103 7.58 3.86 -2.26
N TRP A 104 7.27 3.45 -3.49
CA TRP A 104 6.03 2.72 -3.75
C TRP A 104 5.98 1.38 -2.99
N LEU A 105 7.09 0.66 -2.95
CA LEU A 105 7.15 -0.61 -2.22
C LEU A 105 7.04 -0.39 -0.72
N GLN A 106 7.74 0.62 -0.18
CA GLN A 106 7.65 1.01 1.22
C GLN A 106 6.21 1.43 1.58
N PHE A 107 5.58 2.22 0.72
CA PHE A 107 4.20 2.67 0.91
C PHE A 107 3.24 1.49 0.97
N THR A 108 3.45 0.47 0.14
CA THR A 108 2.65 -0.76 0.16
C THR A 108 2.73 -1.44 1.53
N GLU A 109 3.93 -1.60 2.06
CA GLU A 109 4.13 -2.22 3.38
C GLU A 109 3.53 -1.38 4.50
N MET A 110 3.73 -0.06 4.46
CA MET A 110 3.16 0.87 5.44
C MET A 110 1.62 0.80 5.43
N HIS A 111 1.02 0.67 4.26
CA HIS A 111 -0.42 0.55 4.09
C HIS A 111 -0.96 -0.73 4.75
N PHE A 112 -0.27 -1.85 4.59
CA PHE A 112 -0.63 -3.10 5.27
C PHE A 112 -0.57 -2.96 6.79
N ARG A 113 0.48 -2.36 7.33
CA ARG A 113 0.62 -2.15 8.78
C ARG A 113 -0.46 -1.23 9.33
N HIS A 114 -0.84 -0.20 8.58
CA HIS A 114 -1.93 0.70 8.97
C HIS A 114 -3.26 -0.05 9.08
N HIS A 115 -3.58 -0.88 8.11
CA HIS A 115 -4.80 -1.69 8.15
C HIS A 115 -4.77 -2.75 9.25
N GLU A 116 -3.61 -3.32 9.53
CA GLU A 116 -3.44 -4.25 10.66
C GLU A 116 -3.78 -3.58 11.99
N ARG A 117 -3.35 -2.35 12.19
CA ARG A 117 -3.72 -1.56 13.39
C ARG A 117 -5.22 -1.33 13.48
N GLN A 118 -5.87 -1.04 12.37
CA GLN A 118 -7.33 -0.87 12.32
C GLN A 118 -8.05 -2.15 12.73
N ILE A 119 -7.61 -3.29 12.23
CA ILE A 119 -8.18 -4.59 12.58
C ILE A 119 -8.05 -4.85 14.08
N LYS A 120 -6.89 -4.58 14.66
CA LYS A 120 -6.66 -4.72 16.11
C LYS A 120 -7.60 -3.84 16.92
N ARG A 121 -7.81 -2.60 16.51
CA ARG A 121 -8.76 -1.69 17.17
C ARG A 121 -10.19 -2.22 17.12
N ILE A 122 -10.62 -2.71 15.97
CA ILE A 122 -11.97 -3.27 15.79
C ILE A 122 -12.13 -4.50 16.70
N ASN A 123 -11.15 -5.41 16.73
CA ASN A 123 -11.19 -6.59 17.57
C ASN A 123 -11.24 -6.23 19.05
N ASN A 124 -10.46 -5.24 19.49
CA ASN A 124 -10.49 -4.77 20.86
C ASN A 124 -11.84 -4.18 21.24
N PHE A 125 -12.43 -3.39 20.34
CA PHE A 125 -13.76 -2.83 20.54
C PHE A 125 -14.82 -3.92 20.67
N LEU A 126 -14.79 -4.92 19.80
CA LEU A 126 -15.75 -6.03 19.84
C LEU A 126 -15.60 -6.87 21.10
N GLN A 127 -14.38 -7.09 21.57
CA GLN A 127 -14.14 -7.81 22.83
C GLN A 127 -14.68 -7.05 24.04
N LYS A 128 -14.46 -5.73 24.10
CA LYS A 128 -14.98 -4.87 25.18
C LYS A 128 -16.51 -4.91 25.23
N ASN A 129 -17.17 -4.89 24.08
CA ASN A 129 -18.62 -4.88 24.00
C ASN A 129 -19.27 -6.26 24.19
N LYS A 130 -18.49 -7.33 24.08
CA LYS A 130 -18.96 -8.69 24.29
C LYS A 130 -19.53 -8.92 25.69
N TYR A 131 -19.06 -8.20 26.69
CA TYR A 131 -19.46 -8.34 28.08
C TYR A 131 -20.68 -7.51 28.45
N PHE A 132 -21.18 -6.67 27.54
CA PHE A 132 -22.32 -5.78 27.77
C PHE A 132 -23.57 -6.20 27.01
N ARG A 133 -23.59 -7.38 26.45
CA ARG A 133 -24.74 -7.94 25.74
C ARG A 133 -25.64 -8.75 26.67
#